data_11a75453b3a8bdba923bfb576eaa50ff
#
_entry.id   11a75453b3a8bdba923bfb576eaa50ff
#
_cell.length_a   1.000
_cell.length_b   1.000
_cell.length_c   1.000
_cell.angle_alpha   90.00
_cell.angle_beta   90.00
_cell.angle_gamma   90.00
#
_symmetry.space_group_name_H-M   'P 1'
#
loop_
_entity.id
_entity.type
_entity.pdbx_description
1 polymer ?
#
loop_
_entity_poly.entity_id
_entity_poly.type
_entity_poly.pdbx_seq_one_letter_code
_entity_poly.pdbx_strand_id
1 'polypeptide(L)'
;MSEKCEVTGLSQENASKFQYLHSHLTGALEILEPSSDVLDGFAKPLQNTISSHSIHNSETKRKESLFNHLKKSIASKFAGSKLSAFGSAESGLSLKGGDFDLCLQIPDANEKKILKKIGGMLRGQGMEDVQIITGAKVPIVKFIDPRSGLHVDISINNTLALHNTRLLSSYANADSRVKELAICVKHWALHRNVSDSVNG
;
A
#
# COMPACT_ATOMS: atom_id res chain seq x y z
N MET A 1 9.53 15.40 -32.78
CA MET A 1 8.56 14.33 -33.16
C MET A 1 7.79 13.99 -31.90
N SER A 2 6.56 14.48 -31.79
CA SER A 2 5.70 14.27 -30.61
C SER A 2 5.04 12.89 -30.74
N GLU A 3 5.45 11.93 -29.93
CA GLU A 3 4.73 10.68 -29.77
C GLU A 3 3.35 10.97 -29.15
N LYS A 4 2.33 10.79 -29.96
CA LYS A 4 0.94 10.78 -29.47
C LYS A 4 0.74 9.50 -28.66
N CYS A 5 0.65 9.63 -27.35
CA CYS A 5 0.22 8.55 -26.48
C CYS A 5 -1.28 8.33 -26.72
N GLU A 6 -1.65 7.32 -27.50
CA GLU A 6 -3.04 6.90 -27.66
C GLU A 6 -3.47 6.15 -26.41
N VAL A 7 -4.23 6.82 -25.56
CA VAL A 7 -4.91 6.20 -24.41
C VAL A 7 -6.15 5.48 -24.95
N THR A 8 -5.98 4.23 -25.35
CA THR A 8 -7.08 3.37 -25.84
C THR A 8 -7.92 2.88 -24.64
N GLY A 9 -9.21 3.22 -24.63
CA GLY A 9 -10.22 2.69 -23.69
C GLY A 9 -10.97 3.70 -22.84
N LEU A 10 -10.74 5.00 -22.98
CA LEU A 10 -11.53 6.03 -22.31
C LEU A 10 -12.72 6.47 -23.19
N SER A 11 -13.88 6.77 -22.53
CA SER A 11 -14.97 7.46 -23.24
C SER A 11 -14.51 8.82 -23.77
N GLN A 12 -15.13 9.34 -24.84
CA GLN A 12 -14.77 10.63 -25.43
C GLN A 12 -14.79 11.79 -24.40
N GLU A 13 -15.72 11.75 -23.44
CA GLU A 13 -15.81 12.74 -22.36
C GLU A 13 -14.62 12.67 -21.41
N ASN A 14 -14.16 11.49 -21.06
CA ASN A 14 -13.00 11.30 -20.20
C ASN A 14 -11.69 11.62 -20.91
N ALA A 15 -11.60 11.34 -22.21
CA ALA A 15 -10.45 11.70 -23.04
C ALA A 15 -10.30 13.22 -23.16
N SER A 16 -11.39 13.97 -23.34
CA SER A 16 -11.35 15.45 -23.39
C SER A 16 -11.01 16.07 -22.03
N LYS A 17 -11.54 15.53 -20.92
CA LYS A 17 -11.15 15.95 -19.56
C LYS A 17 -9.66 15.68 -19.28
N PHE A 18 -9.15 14.52 -19.72
CA PHE A 18 -7.74 14.17 -19.56
C PHE A 18 -6.83 15.09 -20.38
N GLN A 19 -7.20 15.40 -21.64
CA GLN A 19 -6.46 16.35 -22.48
C GLN A 19 -6.46 17.76 -21.90
N TYR A 20 -7.60 18.22 -21.37
CA TYR A 20 -7.72 19.51 -20.69
C TYR A 20 -6.81 19.57 -19.47
N LEU A 21 -6.84 18.57 -18.57
CA LEU A 21 -5.98 18.50 -17.40
C LEU A 21 -4.50 18.40 -17.78
N HIS A 22 -4.17 17.61 -18.80
CA HIS A 22 -2.79 17.48 -19.29
C HIS A 22 -2.25 18.79 -19.85
N SER A 23 -3.04 19.54 -20.65
CA SER A 23 -2.62 20.84 -21.21
C SER A 23 -2.43 21.91 -20.13
N HIS A 24 -3.28 21.90 -19.09
CA HIS A 24 -3.15 22.83 -17.96
C HIS A 24 -1.96 22.49 -17.06
N LEU A 25 -1.69 21.20 -16.81
CA LEU A 25 -0.53 20.75 -16.05
C LEU A 25 0.78 21.03 -16.79
N THR A 26 0.83 20.80 -18.13
CA THR A 26 2.01 21.11 -18.93
C THR A 26 2.27 22.62 -18.98
N GLY A 27 1.25 23.44 -19.18
CA GLY A 27 1.39 24.90 -19.16
C GLY A 27 1.82 25.44 -17.78
N ALA A 28 1.31 24.85 -16.68
CA ALA A 28 1.73 25.21 -15.33
C ALA A 28 3.18 24.77 -15.04
N LEU A 29 3.62 23.64 -15.57
CA LEU A 29 5.00 23.14 -15.42
C LEU A 29 6.01 24.00 -16.20
N GLU A 30 5.64 24.49 -17.39
CA GLU A 30 6.48 25.43 -18.16
C GLU A 30 6.68 26.78 -17.44
N ILE A 31 5.71 27.24 -16.63
CA ILE A 31 5.80 28.46 -15.84
C ILE A 31 6.66 28.26 -14.57
N LEU A 32 6.83 27.02 -14.13
CA LEU A 32 7.49 26.63 -12.88
C LEU A 32 8.82 25.91 -13.09
N GLU A 33 9.51 26.08 -14.20
CA GLU A 33 10.87 25.54 -14.33
C GLU A 33 11.77 26.14 -13.23
N PRO A 34 12.05 25.39 -12.15
CA PRO A 34 12.88 25.91 -11.08
C PRO A 34 14.32 26.05 -11.60
N SER A 35 15.01 27.12 -11.19
CA SER A 35 16.43 27.29 -11.52
C SER A 35 17.25 26.06 -11.05
N SER A 36 18.37 25.79 -11.71
CA SER A 36 19.28 24.70 -11.33
C SER A 36 19.66 24.73 -9.86
N ASP A 37 19.89 25.92 -9.31
CA ASP A 37 20.28 26.13 -7.90
C ASP A 37 19.16 25.69 -6.93
N VAL A 38 17.89 25.91 -7.30
CA VAL A 38 16.75 25.44 -6.51
C VAL A 38 16.66 23.90 -6.58
N LEU A 39 16.82 23.31 -7.76
CA LEU A 39 16.81 21.86 -7.93
C LEU A 39 17.95 21.19 -7.14
N ASP A 40 19.16 21.74 -7.22
CA ASP A 40 20.32 21.22 -6.48
C ASP A 40 20.13 21.36 -4.96
N GLY A 41 19.50 22.45 -4.51
CA GLY A 41 19.15 22.65 -3.11
C GLY A 41 18.18 21.62 -2.54
N PHE A 42 17.29 21.07 -3.38
CA PHE A 42 16.34 20.01 -2.98
C PHE A 42 16.88 18.59 -3.14
N ALA A 43 17.84 18.35 -3.99
CA ALA A 43 18.31 16.99 -4.33
C ALA A 43 18.83 16.22 -3.10
N LYS A 44 19.70 16.83 -2.28
CA LYS A 44 20.24 16.19 -1.07
C LYS A 44 19.18 15.91 0.00
N PRO A 45 18.33 16.89 0.39
CA PRO A 45 17.23 16.66 1.32
C PRO A 45 16.28 15.54 0.86
N LEU A 46 15.93 15.47 -0.42
CA LEU A 46 15.09 14.40 -0.98
C LEU A 46 15.75 13.04 -0.88
N GLN A 47 17.02 12.92 -1.28
CA GLN A 47 17.77 11.67 -1.15
C GLN A 47 17.88 11.19 0.30
N ASN A 48 18.10 12.10 1.24
CA ASN A 48 18.11 11.78 2.67
C ASN A 48 16.73 11.27 3.13
N THR A 49 15.65 11.92 2.70
CA THR A 49 14.28 11.49 2.98
C THR A 49 14.02 10.09 2.42
N ILE A 50 14.36 9.84 1.16
CA ILE A 50 14.20 8.54 0.52
C ILE A 50 14.98 7.47 1.29
N SER A 51 16.25 7.71 1.58
CA SER A 51 17.13 6.74 2.25
C SER A 51 16.66 6.42 3.67
N SER A 52 16.19 7.40 4.42
CA SER A 52 15.75 7.21 5.81
C SER A 52 14.37 6.54 5.94
N HIS A 53 13.51 6.68 4.92
CA HIS A 53 12.13 6.18 4.96
C HIS A 53 11.90 4.96 4.06
N SER A 54 12.89 4.53 3.28
CA SER A 54 12.83 3.28 2.52
C SER A 54 12.87 2.06 3.44
N ILE A 55 12.18 1.00 3.02
CA ILE A 55 12.20 -0.27 3.75
C ILE A 55 13.60 -0.89 3.68
N HIS A 56 14.09 -1.36 4.82
CA HIS A 56 15.32 -2.13 4.90
C HIS A 56 15.09 -3.64 4.68
N ASN A 57 16.09 -4.33 4.16
CA ASN A 57 16.06 -5.79 3.94
C ASN A 57 15.67 -6.58 5.21
N SER A 58 16.02 -6.07 6.41
CA SER A 58 15.65 -6.69 7.69
C SER A 58 14.14 -6.65 7.94
N GLU A 59 13.45 -5.58 7.54
CA GLU A 59 12.00 -5.48 7.67
C GLU A 59 11.29 -6.41 6.67
N THR A 60 11.76 -6.45 5.43
CA THR A 60 11.26 -7.38 4.40
C THR A 60 11.34 -8.83 4.89
N LYS A 61 12.48 -9.25 5.43
CA LYS A 61 12.67 -10.60 6.00
C LYS A 61 11.73 -10.88 7.17
N ARG A 62 11.47 -9.88 8.03
CA ARG A 62 10.49 -10.02 9.14
C ARG A 62 9.07 -10.21 8.61
N LYS A 63 8.67 -9.42 7.62
CA LYS A 63 7.36 -9.55 6.94
C LYS A 63 7.20 -10.92 6.30
N GLU A 64 8.21 -11.42 5.58
CA GLU A 64 8.20 -12.76 4.97
C GLU A 64 8.09 -13.88 6.03
N SER A 65 8.85 -13.78 7.11
CA SER A 65 8.82 -14.78 8.19
C SER A 65 7.43 -14.83 8.84
N LEU A 66 6.87 -13.68 9.18
CA LEU A 66 5.53 -13.59 9.76
C LEU A 66 4.45 -14.08 8.78
N PHE A 67 4.54 -13.70 7.50
CA PHE A 67 3.63 -14.17 6.46
C PHE A 67 3.59 -15.71 6.36
N ASN A 68 4.77 -16.33 6.32
CA ASN A 68 4.89 -17.79 6.24
C ASN A 68 4.33 -18.48 7.50
N HIS A 69 4.53 -17.90 8.69
CA HIS A 69 3.94 -18.39 9.93
C HIS A 69 2.40 -18.31 9.89
N LEU A 70 1.85 -17.16 9.54
CA LEU A 70 0.40 -16.96 9.45
C LEU A 70 -0.23 -17.84 8.38
N LYS A 71 0.40 -17.98 7.21
CA LYS A 71 -0.05 -18.82 6.12
C LYS A 71 -0.22 -20.28 6.57
N LYS A 72 0.76 -20.84 7.30
CA LYS A 72 0.69 -22.20 7.85
C LYS A 72 -0.42 -22.32 8.90
N SER A 73 -0.51 -21.38 9.83
CA SER A 73 -1.50 -21.38 10.91
C SER A 73 -2.94 -21.24 10.38
N ILE A 74 -3.14 -20.40 9.38
CA ILE A 74 -4.45 -20.19 8.75
C ILE A 74 -4.84 -21.41 7.92
N ALA A 75 -3.94 -21.94 7.10
CA ALA A 75 -4.21 -23.12 6.27
C ALA A 75 -4.61 -24.36 7.09
N SER A 76 -4.04 -24.52 8.29
CA SER A 76 -4.41 -25.62 9.19
C SER A 76 -5.84 -25.53 9.75
N LYS A 77 -6.43 -24.33 9.80
CA LYS A 77 -7.77 -24.10 10.36
C LYS A 77 -8.84 -23.82 9.30
N PHE A 78 -8.44 -23.37 8.13
CA PHE A 78 -9.32 -22.97 7.04
C PHE A 78 -8.88 -23.64 5.75
N ALA A 79 -9.33 -24.88 5.55
CA ALA A 79 -9.02 -25.62 4.33
C ALA A 79 -9.51 -24.89 3.08
N GLY A 80 -8.72 -24.89 2.01
CA GLY A 80 -9.02 -24.20 0.75
C GLY A 80 -8.86 -22.69 0.78
N SER A 81 -8.41 -22.12 1.90
CA SER A 81 -8.12 -20.67 1.98
C SER A 81 -6.78 -20.31 1.33
N LYS A 82 -6.69 -19.06 0.82
CA LYS A 82 -5.47 -18.50 0.27
C LYS A 82 -5.16 -17.16 0.95
N LEU A 83 -4.04 -17.09 1.65
CA LEU A 83 -3.52 -15.85 2.21
C LEU A 83 -2.62 -15.15 1.17
N SER A 84 -2.83 -13.86 0.98
CA SER A 84 -2.02 -13.02 0.07
C SER A 84 -1.71 -11.70 0.76
N ALA A 85 -0.50 -11.19 0.59
CA ALA A 85 -0.17 -9.84 0.98
C ALA A 85 -0.66 -8.84 -0.10
N PHE A 86 -0.91 -7.59 0.32
CA PHE A 86 -1.31 -6.51 -0.58
C PHE A 86 -0.87 -5.15 -0.03
N GLY A 87 -1.36 -4.08 -0.65
CA GLY A 87 -1.09 -2.73 -0.19
C GLY A 87 0.32 -2.23 -0.50
N SER A 88 0.81 -1.32 0.34
CA SER A 88 2.08 -0.64 0.08
C SER A 88 3.28 -1.57 0.16
N ALA A 89 3.23 -2.61 0.99
CA ALA A 89 4.32 -3.58 1.15
C ALA A 89 4.57 -4.36 -0.16
N GLU A 90 3.51 -4.78 -0.85
CA GLU A 90 3.59 -5.56 -2.10
C GLU A 90 3.75 -4.70 -3.35
N SER A 91 3.23 -3.47 -3.35
CA SER A 91 3.40 -2.55 -4.48
C SER A 91 4.80 -1.92 -4.57
N GLY A 92 5.63 -2.09 -3.55
CA GLY A 92 6.96 -1.49 -3.47
C GLY A 92 6.94 0.00 -3.08
N LEU A 93 5.79 0.50 -2.61
CA LEU A 93 5.57 1.90 -2.22
C LEU A 93 5.42 2.07 -0.70
N SER A 94 5.91 1.13 0.11
CA SER A 94 5.83 1.20 1.56
C SER A 94 6.92 2.08 2.14
N LEU A 95 6.56 2.84 3.17
CA LEU A 95 7.52 3.47 4.06
C LEU A 95 8.00 2.47 5.11
N LYS A 96 9.18 2.71 5.66
CA LYS A 96 9.72 1.99 6.83
C LYS A 96 8.72 2.04 7.98
N GLY A 97 8.45 0.89 8.60
CA GLY A 97 7.49 0.76 9.69
C GLY A 97 6.03 0.83 9.27
N GLY A 98 5.73 0.82 7.97
CA GLY A 98 4.35 0.79 7.49
C GLY A 98 3.65 -0.53 7.78
N ASP A 99 2.32 -0.47 7.90
CA ASP A 99 1.45 -1.62 8.17
C ASP A 99 1.63 -2.75 7.14
N PHE A 100 1.38 -3.96 7.56
CA PHE A 100 1.43 -5.14 6.72
C PHE A 100 0.02 -5.66 6.44
N ASP A 101 -0.48 -5.38 5.24
CA ASP A 101 -1.84 -5.69 4.82
C ASP A 101 -1.93 -7.10 4.22
N LEU A 102 -2.86 -7.91 4.72
CA LEU A 102 -3.11 -9.27 4.28
C LEU A 102 -4.57 -9.48 3.88
N CYS A 103 -4.78 -10.20 2.81
CA CYS A 103 -6.10 -10.63 2.35
C CYS A 103 -6.21 -12.15 2.43
N LEU A 104 -7.17 -12.64 3.20
CA LEU A 104 -7.53 -14.03 3.26
C LEU A 104 -8.72 -14.31 2.36
N GLN A 105 -8.50 -15.06 1.30
CA GLN A 105 -9.54 -15.49 0.37
C GLN A 105 -10.10 -16.84 0.83
N ILE A 106 -11.41 -16.89 1.10
CA ILE A 106 -12.15 -18.09 1.48
C ILE A 106 -13.48 -18.10 0.71
N PRO A 107 -13.78 -19.14 -0.08
CA PRO A 107 -15.09 -19.28 -0.75
C PRO A 107 -16.23 -19.33 0.28
N ASP A 108 -17.38 -18.77 -0.06
CA ASP A 108 -18.65 -18.83 0.67
C ASP A 108 -18.55 -18.51 2.18
N ALA A 109 -17.62 -17.65 2.55
CA ALA A 109 -17.35 -17.35 3.95
C ALA A 109 -18.25 -16.24 4.50
N ASN A 110 -18.80 -16.48 5.70
CA ASN A 110 -19.29 -15.38 6.53
C ASN A 110 -18.08 -14.64 7.13
N GLU A 111 -17.72 -13.52 6.52
CA GLU A 111 -16.51 -12.74 6.85
C GLU A 111 -16.41 -12.40 8.33
N LYS A 112 -17.50 -11.90 8.95
CA LYS A 112 -17.51 -11.55 10.38
C LYS A 112 -17.24 -12.73 11.29
N LYS A 113 -17.77 -13.93 10.92
CA LYS A 113 -17.54 -15.16 11.67
C LYS A 113 -16.09 -15.63 11.53
N ILE A 114 -15.54 -15.54 10.33
CA ILE A 114 -14.14 -15.92 10.06
C ILE A 114 -13.18 -14.96 10.81
N LEU A 115 -13.39 -13.64 10.75
CA LEU A 115 -12.57 -12.67 11.48
C LEU A 115 -12.55 -12.94 12.98
N LYS A 116 -13.71 -13.30 13.60
CA LYS A 116 -13.76 -13.70 15.02
C LYS A 116 -12.91 -14.93 15.30
N LYS A 117 -12.96 -15.95 14.42
CA LYS A 117 -12.14 -17.17 14.58
C LYS A 117 -10.64 -16.86 14.42
N ILE A 118 -10.27 -16.00 13.46
CA ILE A 118 -8.88 -15.56 13.25
C ILE A 118 -8.40 -14.78 14.49
N GLY A 119 -9.19 -13.84 14.97
CA GLY A 119 -8.84 -13.06 16.17
C GLY A 119 -8.61 -13.96 17.41
N GLY A 120 -9.46 -14.97 17.62
CA GLY A 120 -9.25 -15.97 18.66
C GLY A 120 -7.97 -16.78 18.48
N MET A 121 -7.66 -17.17 17.24
CA MET A 121 -6.42 -17.88 16.90
C MET A 121 -5.19 -17.02 17.19
N LEU A 122 -5.19 -15.76 16.77
CA LEU A 122 -4.08 -14.82 16.94
C LEU A 122 -3.79 -14.57 18.43
N ARG A 123 -4.84 -14.36 19.25
CA ARG A 123 -4.69 -14.25 20.72
C ARG A 123 -4.06 -15.50 21.32
N GLY A 124 -4.51 -16.68 20.89
CA GLY A 124 -3.94 -17.97 21.34
C GLY A 124 -2.48 -18.19 20.90
N GLN A 125 -1.98 -17.45 19.91
CA GLN A 125 -0.60 -17.48 19.45
C GLN A 125 0.27 -16.37 20.09
N GLY A 126 -0.28 -15.60 21.02
CA GLY A 126 0.43 -14.52 21.71
C GLY A 126 0.61 -13.24 20.90
N MET A 127 -0.25 -13.01 19.88
CA MET A 127 -0.30 -11.71 19.19
C MET A 127 -0.92 -10.66 20.09
N GLU A 128 -0.39 -9.44 20.04
CA GLU A 128 -0.81 -8.30 20.86
C GLU A 128 -1.83 -7.42 20.15
N ASP A 129 -2.58 -6.63 20.88
CA ASP A 129 -3.56 -5.65 20.39
C ASP A 129 -4.55 -6.20 19.35
N VAL A 130 -4.99 -7.44 19.53
CA VAL A 130 -5.89 -8.10 18.58
C VAL A 130 -7.28 -7.46 18.62
N GLN A 131 -7.59 -6.65 17.64
CA GLN A 131 -8.86 -5.94 17.44
C GLN A 131 -9.62 -6.51 16.25
N ILE A 132 -10.94 -6.74 16.42
CA ILE A 132 -11.82 -7.25 15.36
C ILE A 132 -12.79 -6.15 14.98
N ILE A 133 -12.58 -5.54 13.82
CA ILE A 133 -13.36 -4.39 13.33
C ILE A 133 -14.32 -4.89 12.26
N THR A 134 -15.60 -5.07 12.63
CA THR A 134 -16.65 -5.61 11.74
C THR A 134 -17.63 -4.57 11.24
N GLY A 135 -17.57 -3.34 11.72
CA GLY A 135 -18.46 -2.24 11.34
C GLY A 135 -17.91 -1.37 10.19
N ALA A 136 -16.66 -1.54 9.79
CA ALA A 136 -16.08 -0.82 8.67
C ALA A 136 -16.59 -1.37 7.32
N LYS A 137 -16.45 -0.56 6.25
CA LYS A 137 -16.78 -0.95 4.87
C LYS A 137 -16.04 -2.22 4.44
N VAL A 138 -14.79 -2.37 4.88
CA VAL A 138 -14.01 -3.60 4.76
C VAL A 138 -13.72 -4.10 6.17
N PRO A 139 -14.35 -5.18 6.63
CA PRO A 139 -14.07 -5.75 7.93
C PRO A 139 -12.66 -6.33 8.00
N ILE A 140 -11.97 -6.09 9.13
CA ILE A 140 -10.57 -6.51 9.33
C ILE A 140 -10.32 -7.04 10.74
N VAL A 141 -9.23 -7.79 10.91
CA VAL A 141 -8.57 -8.02 12.20
C VAL A 141 -7.23 -7.30 12.17
N LYS A 142 -7.02 -6.41 13.14
CA LYS A 142 -5.73 -5.76 13.40
C LYS A 142 -5.02 -6.44 14.55
N PHE A 143 -3.70 -6.49 14.53
CA PHE A 143 -2.88 -6.98 15.63
C PHE A 143 -1.42 -6.57 15.46
N ILE A 144 -0.64 -6.77 16.54
CA ILE A 144 0.81 -6.59 16.55
C ILE A 144 1.47 -7.94 16.76
N ASP A 145 2.48 -8.28 15.96
CA ASP A 145 3.37 -9.41 16.24
C ASP A 145 4.49 -8.96 17.19
N PRO A 146 4.53 -9.41 18.46
CA PRO A 146 5.50 -8.92 19.44
C PRO A 146 6.95 -9.28 19.10
N ARG A 147 7.18 -10.29 18.26
CA ARG A 147 8.54 -10.72 17.87
C ARG A 147 9.17 -9.79 16.83
N SER A 148 8.34 -9.31 15.90
CA SER A 148 8.81 -8.46 14.81
C SER A 148 8.48 -6.98 15.01
N GLY A 149 7.52 -6.66 15.91
CA GLY A 149 6.95 -5.32 16.09
C GLY A 149 6.09 -4.88 14.90
N LEU A 150 5.68 -5.79 14.02
CA LEU A 150 4.89 -5.45 12.85
C LEU A 150 3.41 -5.29 13.19
N HIS A 151 2.81 -4.20 12.73
CA HIS A 151 1.37 -3.98 12.71
C HIS A 151 0.79 -4.68 11.49
N VAL A 152 -0.25 -5.49 11.68
CA VAL A 152 -0.82 -6.33 10.62
C VAL A 152 -2.33 -6.18 10.58
N ASP A 153 -2.86 -6.00 9.38
CA ASP A 153 -4.28 -5.95 9.08
C ASP A 153 -4.66 -7.15 8.19
N ILE A 154 -5.62 -7.98 8.63
CA ILE A 154 -6.14 -9.08 7.82
C ILE A 154 -7.58 -8.78 7.42
N SER A 155 -7.84 -8.65 6.13
CA SER A 155 -9.18 -8.56 5.52
C SER A 155 -9.61 -9.90 4.93
N ILE A 156 -10.93 -10.09 4.74
CA ILE A 156 -11.49 -11.28 4.08
C ILE A 156 -12.00 -10.90 2.70
N ASN A 157 -11.65 -11.69 1.68
CA ASN A 157 -12.14 -11.59 0.30
C ASN A 157 -12.00 -10.18 -0.35
N ASN A 158 -11.07 -9.36 0.12
CA ASN A 158 -10.80 -8.04 -0.43
C ASN A 158 -10.01 -8.13 -1.74
N THR A 159 -10.64 -8.70 -2.77
CA THR A 159 -10.01 -8.93 -4.07
C THR A 159 -9.67 -7.62 -4.81
N LEU A 160 -10.49 -6.57 -4.61
CA LEU A 160 -10.24 -5.26 -5.20
C LEU A 160 -8.89 -4.70 -4.74
N ALA A 161 -8.55 -4.83 -3.45
CA ALA A 161 -7.26 -4.38 -2.93
C ALA A 161 -6.09 -5.14 -3.56
N LEU A 162 -6.25 -6.45 -3.85
CA LEU A 162 -5.24 -7.24 -4.57
C LEU A 162 -5.03 -6.73 -6.01
N HIS A 163 -6.11 -6.39 -6.71
CA HIS A 163 -6.03 -5.83 -8.07
C HIS A 163 -5.36 -4.44 -8.07
N ASN A 164 -5.77 -3.56 -7.16
CA ASN A 164 -5.17 -2.24 -7.01
C ASN A 164 -3.67 -2.32 -6.67
N THR A 165 -3.28 -3.27 -5.82
CA THR A 165 -1.86 -3.50 -5.49
C THR A 165 -1.04 -3.87 -6.72
N ARG A 166 -1.56 -4.75 -7.59
CA ARG A 166 -0.89 -5.13 -8.85
C ARG A 166 -0.73 -3.94 -9.79
N LEU A 167 -1.78 -3.12 -9.92
CA LEU A 167 -1.74 -1.91 -10.74
C LEU A 167 -0.67 -0.94 -10.23
N LEU A 168 -0.67 -0.64 -8.92
CA LEU A 168 0.33 0.24 -8.31
C LEU A 168 1.74 -0.33 -8.42
N SER A 169 1.91 -1.65 -8.28
CA SER A 169 3.20 -2.32 -8.51
C SER A 169 3.68 -2.15 -9.96
N SER A 170 2.77 -2.22 -10.93
CA SER A 170 3.11 -1.99 -12.35
C SER A 170 3.62 -0.58 -12.57
N TYR A 171 2.98 0.44 -11.99
CA TYR A 171 3.46 1.82 -12.06
C TYR A 171 4.80 2.00 -11.35
N ALA A 172 4.95 1.45 -10.15
CA ALA A 172 6.20 1.53 -9.39
C ALA A 172 7.40 0.87 -10.08
N ASN A 173 7.15 -0.11 -10.96
CA ASN A 173 8.19 -0.81 -11.71
C ASN A 173 8.41 -0.24 -13.12
N ALA A 174 7.54 0.66 -13.61
CA ALA A 174 7.71 1.29 -14.91
C ALA A 174 8.89 2.26 -14.94
N ASP A 175 9.14 2.97 -13.82
CA ASP A 175 10.27 3.89 -13.67
C ASP A 175 10.71 3.94 -12.20
N SER A 176 12.01 3.85 -11.94
CA SER A 176 12.57 3.88 -10.57
C SER A 176 12.22 5.16 -9.81
N ARG A 177 12.08 6.29 -10.51
CA ARG A 177 11.71 7.59 -9.94
C ARG A 177 10.32 7.60 -9.32
N VAL A 178 9.41 6.72 -9.78
CA VAL A 178 8.03 6.61 -9.21
C VAL A 178 8.08 6.18 -7.75
N LYS A 179 8.94 5.23 -7.39
CA LYS A 179 9.11 4.79 -5.99
C LYS A 179 9.65 5.91 -5.12
N GLU A 180 10.68 6.61 -5.59
CA GLU A 180 11.31 7.71 -4.89
C GLU A 180 10.32 8.86 -4.65
N LEU A 181 9.60 9.26 -5.69
CA LEU A 181 8.55 10.28 -5.60
C LEU A 181 7.45 9.87 -4.62
N ALA A 182 6.98 8.62 -4.70
CA ALA A 182 5.94 8.11 -3.79
C ALA A 182 6.38 8.15 -2.33
N ILE A 183 7.63 7.81 -2.01
CA ILE A 183 8.20 7.92 -0.65
C ILE A 183 8.16 9.36 -0.18
N CYS A 184 8.62 10.32 -1.00
CA CYS A 184 8.62 11.73 -0.66
C CYS A 184 7.20 12.28 -0.43
N VAL A 185 6.27 11.97 -1.33
CA VAL A 185 4.86 12.41 -1.22
C VAL A 185 4.18 11.80 0.01
N LYS A 186 4.37 10.51 0.27
CA LYS A 186 3.82 9.85 1.47
C LYS A 186 4.40 10.44 2.74
N HIS A 187 5.70 10.67 2.80
CA HIS A 187 6.35 11.32 3.93
C HIS A 187 5.79 12.73 4.17
N TRP A 188 5.67 13.54 3.12
CA TRP A 188 5.06 14.85 3.18
C TRP A 188 3.61 14.80 3.68
N ALA A 189 2.81 13.88 3.16
CA ALA A 189 1.40 13.73 3.54
C ALA A 189 1.24 13.35 5.02
N LEU A 190 2.09 12.46 5.54
CA LEU A 190 2.12 12.11 6.96
C LEU A 190 2.43 13.33 7.84
N HIS A 191 3.46 14.11 7.48
CA HIS A 191 3.83 15.31 8.23
C HIS A 191 2.79 16.43 8.20
N ARG A 192 1.93 16.43 7.18
CA ARG A 192 0.83 17.40 7.02
C ARG A 192 -0.50 16.89 7.58
N ASN A 193 -0.53 15.68 8.13
CA ASN A 193 -1.75 15.01 8.62
C ASN A 193 -2.86 14.92 7.57
N VAL A 194 -2.50 14.79 6.28
CA VAL A 194 -3.45 14.63 5.16
C VAL A 194 -3.48 13.20 4.61
N SER A 195 -2.82 12.25 5.27
CA SER A 195 -2.78 10.84 4.86
C SER A 195 -3.73 9.94 5.64
N ASP A 196 -4.52 10.50 6.57
CA ASP A 196 -5.50 9.75 7.34
C ASP A 196 -6.77 9.56 6.50
N SER A 197 -7.08 8.30 6.17
CA SER A 197 -8.26 7.94 5.36
C SER A 197 -9.60 8.15 6.08
N VAL A 198 -9.60 8.47 7.37
CA VAL A 198 -10.80 8.70 8.21
C VAL A 198 -11.01 10.19 8.46
N ASN A 199 -9.94 10.95 8.68
CA ASN A 199 -9.99 12.35 9.12
C ASN A 199 -9.33 13.32 8.12
N GLY A 200 -8.74 12.81 7.02
CA GLY A 200 -8.03 13.60 6.00
C GLY A 200 -8.89 13.98 4.81
#